data_78131edfe70a959cb0f03a2d305c4361
#
_entry.id   78131edfe70a959cb0f03a2d305c4361
#
_cell.length_a   1.000
_cell.length_b   1.000
_cell.length_c   1.000
_cell.angle_alpha   90.00
_cell.angle_beta   90.00
_cell.angle_gamma   90.00
#
_symmetry.space_group_name_H-M   'P 1'
#
loop_
_entity.id
_entity.type
_entity.pdbx_description
1 polymer ?
#
loop_
_entity_poly.entity_id
_entity_poly.type
_entity_poly.pdbx_seq_one_letter_code
_entity_poly.pdbx_strand_id
1 'polypeptide(L)'
;MKRILFILAISLCCAGVARAQYWGNGMRQVYSINYQTSVPIGGSRDFIPNMSWEGININWAYFVTGNITVGLDLSYNNYSHKVGQKVYRPDANTAINAAQYRYTQVFPIKVQAKYFMAPFGPGLQAYTGLGIGALSAGEHIIIQDIDVWDNNWGFLLSPEIGLLIPFGADNYWGANITAGYNWSTNKADIGGIRFDNRQSFYMNIGLYMALF
;
A
#
# COMPACT_ATOMS: atom_id res chain seq x y z
N MET A 1 -16.13 27.28 -6.84
CA MET A 1 -14.82 26.96 -7.41
C MET A 1 -14.40 25.50 -7.19
N LYS A 2 -14.45 24.92 -5.97
CA LYS A 2 -14.05 23.51 -5.71
C LYS A 2 -14.83 22.46 -6.54
N ARG A 3 -16.15 22.66 -6.75
CA ARG A 3 -17.00 21.75 -7.54
C ARG A 3 -16.68 21.77 -9.04
N ILE A 4 -16.26 22.91 -9.58
CA ILE A 4 -15.88 23.07 -11.00
C ILE A 4 -14.53 22.38 -11.26
N LEU A 5 -13.57 22.49 -10.34
CA LEU A 5 -12.28 21.79 -10.42
C LEU A 5 -12.46 20.26 -10.37
N PHE A 6 -13.40 19.76 -9.57
CA PHE A 6 -13.71 18.32 -9.47
C PHE A 6 -14.36 17.79 -10.76
N ILE A 7 -15.28 18.54 -11.36
CA ILE A 7 -15.91 18.20 -12.64
C ILE A 7 -14.89 18.25 -13.78
N LEU A 8 -13.97 19.24 -13.77
CA LEU A 8 -12.91 19.36 -14.77
C LEU A 8 -11.90 18.19 -14.67
N ALA A 9 -11.56 17.75 -13.45
CA ALA A 9 -10.70 16.58 -13.23
C ALA A 9 -11.34 15.29 -13.74
N ILE A 10 -12.64 15.08 -13.46
CA ILE A 10 -13.39 13.92 -13.97
C ILE A 10 -13.49 13.95 -15.49
N SER A 11 -13.78 15.12 -16.10
CA SER A 11 -13.87 15.25 -17.56
C SER A 11 -12.53 15.05 -18.26
N LEU A 12 -11.39 15.46 -17.65
CA LEU A 12 -10.05 15.15 -18.17
C LEU A 12 -9.75 13.66 -18.12
N CYS A 13 -10.13 12.96 -17.03
CA CYS A 13 -10.00 11.50 -16.95
C CYS A 13 -10.84 10.78 -18.00
N CYS A 14 -12.08 11.23 -18.27
CA CYS A 14 -12.95 10.64 -19.27
C CYS A 14 -12.50 10.92 -20.72
N ALA A 15 -11.89 12.06 -20.99
CA ALA A 15 -11.39 12.41 -22.33
C ALA A 15 -10.16 11.57 -22.75
N GLY A 16 -9.36 11.07 -21.79
CA GLY A 16 -8.23 10.18 -22.04
C GLY A 16 -8.66 8.78 -22.51
N VAL A 17 -9.82 8.31 -22.10
CA VAL A 17 -10.31 6.95 -22.41
C VAL A 17 -10.76 6.81 -23.86
N ALA A 18 -11.19 7.91 -24.52
CA ALA A 18 -11.75 7.85 -25.87
C ALA A 18 -10.73 7.59 -27.01
N ARG A 19 -9.42 7.66 -26.76
CA ARG A 19 -8.36 7.41 -27.76
C ARG A 19 -7.65 6.07 -27.62
N ALA A 20 -8.04 5.20 -26.67
CA ALA A 20 -7.38 3.92 -26.38
C ALA A 20 -7.70 2.79 -27.38
N GLN A 21 -8.31 3.08 -28.52
CA GLN A 21 -8.83 2.04 -29.43
C GLN A 21 -7.82 1.40 -30.40
N TYR A 22 -6.52 1.76 -30.36
CA TYR A 22 -5.58 1.28 -31.38
C TYR A 22 -4.17 1.01 -30.85
N TRP A 23 -4.02 -0.06 -30.03
CA TRP A 23 -2.67 -0.56 -29.72
C TRP A 23 -2.66 -2.08 -29.71
N GLY A 24 -1.66 -2.66 -30.40
CA GLY A 24 -1.55 -4.05 -30.73
C GLY A 24 -1.59 -5.02 -29.53
N ASN A 25 -1.94 -6.24 -29.82
CA ASN A 25 -2.13 -7.41 -28.97
C ASN A 25 -3.37 -7.43 -28.06
N GLY A 26 -4.24 -6.44 -28.07
CA GLY A 26 -5.55 -6.54 -27.41
C GLY A 26 -5.57 -6.51 -25.88
N MET A 27 -4.49 -6.80 -25.19
CA MET A 27 -4.44 -6.82 -23.72
C MET A 27 -4.57 -5.41 -23.16
N ARG A 28 -5.60 -5.18 -22.35
CA ARG A 28 -5.93 -3.86 -21.81
C ARG A 28 -5.91 -3.78 -20.30
N GLN A 29 -5.96 -4.90 -19.63
CA GLN A 29 -6.08 -4.95 -18.18
C GLN A 29 -5.08 -5.93 -17.59
N VAL A 30 -4.52 -5.56 -16.44
CA VAL A 30 -3.65 -6.43 -15.65
C VAL A 30 -4.20 -6.46 -14.23
N TYR A 31 -4.44 -7.66 -13.76
CA TYR A 31 -4.81 -7.95 -12.39
C TYR A 31 -3.63 -8.62 -11.70
N SER A 32 -3.37 -8.26 -10.46
CA SER A 32 -2.38 -9.01 -9.67
C SER A 32 -2.86 -9.22 -8.24
N ILE A 33 -2.48 -10.37 -7.70
CA ILE A 33 -2.63 -10.70 -6.29
C ILE A 33 -1.25 -11.05 -5.74
N ASN A 34 -0.89 -10.39 -4.65
CA ASN A 34 0.46 -10.45 -4.12
C ASN A 34 0.45 -10.69 -2.62
N TYR A 35 1.39 -11.48 -2.15
CA TYR A 35 1.83 -11.46 -0.77
C TYR A 35 2.66 -10.19 -0.55
N GLN A 36 2.35 -9.45 0.50
CA GLN A 36 3.04 -8.20 0.82
C GLN A 36 3.79 -8.31 2.13
N THR A 37 5.05 -7.91 2.12
CA THR A 37 5.81 -7.65 3.33
C THR A 37 6.06 -6.16 3.46
N SER A 38 6.20 -5.66 4.69
CA SER A 38 6.41 -4.23 4.90
C SER A 38 7.25 -3.95 6.15
N VAL A 39 8.15 -2.98 6.04
CA VAL A 39 9.05 -2.54 7.11
C VAL A 39 8.71 -1.11 7.47
N PRO A 40 8.26 -0.84 8.71
CA PRO A 40 8.02 0.52 9.16
C PRO A 40 9.35 1.26 9.35
N ILE A 41 9.35 2.55 9.02
CA ILE A 41 10.48 3.46 9.21
C ILE A 41 10.02 4.79 9.80
N GLY A 42 10.97 5.63 10.20
CA GLY A 42 10.65 6.90 10.85
C GLY A 42 9.90 6.69 12.17
N GLY A 43 9.00 7.61 12.52
CA GLY A 43 8.22 7.55 13.78
C GLY A 43 7.38 6.29 13.96
N SER A 44 6.93 5.66 12.88
CA SER A 44 6.17 4.40 12.96
C SER A 44 6.99 3.24 13.53
N ARG A 45 8.31 3.26 13.32
CA ARG A 45 9.25 2.26 13.85
C ARG A 45 9.39 2.34 15.36
N ASP A 46 9.21 3.52 15.94
CA ASP A 46 9.29 3.70 17.40
C ASP A 46 8.11 3.02 18.11
N PHE A 47 6.98 2.92 17.41
CA PHE A 47 5.82 2.20 17.92
C PHE A 47 5.93 0.69 17.72
N ILE A 48 6.22 0.24 16.48
CA ILE A 48 6.46 -1.17 16.14
C ILE A 48 7.72 -1.26 15.26
N PRO A 49 8.85 -1.74 15.80
CA PRO A 49 10.10 -1.87 15.05
C PRO A 49 10.12 -3.07 14.10
N ASN A 50 9.19 -4.00 14.28
CA ASN A 50 9.17 -5.27 13.57
C ASN A 50 8.61 -5.12 12.15
N MET A 51 9.18 -5.86 11.22
CA MET A 51 8.65 -6.05 9.87
C MET A 51 7.32 -6.80 9.92
N SER A 52 6.38 -6.41 9.10
CA SER A 52 5.15 -7.17 8.83
C SER A 52 5.42 -8.26 7.81
N TRP A 53 5.09 -9.49 8.18
CA TRP A 53 5.05 -10.65 7.28
C TRP A 53 3.61 -11.02 6.91
N GLU A 54 2.62 -10.33 7.44
CA GLU A 54 1.20 -10.60 7.28
C GLU A 54 0.57 -9.50 6.43
N GLY A 55 0.74 -9.60 5.13
CA GLY A 55 0.18 -8.64 4.21
C GLY A 55 -0.28 -9.26 2.90
N ILE A 56 -1.30 -8.63 2.31
CA ILE A 56 -1.84 -8.95 0.99
C ILE A 56 -2.01 -7.66 0.19
N ASN A 57 -1.79 -7.76 -1.11
CA ASN A 57 -2.03 -6.68 -2.06
C ASN A 57 -2.81 -7.20 -3.25
N ILE A 58 -3.82 -6.45 -3.67
CA ILE A 58 -4.58 -6.68 -4.89
C ILE A 58 -4.46 -5.42 -5.74
N ASN A 59 -4.07 -5.59 -6.98
CA ASN A 59 -3.88 -4.51 -7.91
C ASN A 59 -4.63 -4.78 -9.20
N TRP A 60 -5.30 -3.76 -9.72
CA TRP A 60 -5.89 -3.72 -11.04
C TRP A 60 -5.34 -2.52 -11.80
N ALA A 61 -4.94 -2.71 -13.04
CA ALA A 61 -4.39 -1.68 -13.90
C ALA A 61 -4.98 -1.79 -15.31
N TYR A 62 -5.34 -0.65 -15.90
CA TYR A 62 -5.85 -0.52 -17.26
C TYR A 62 -4.84 0.24 -18.11
N PHE A 63 -4.48 -0.29 -19.28
CA PHE A 63 -3.59 0.36 -20.23
C PHE A 63 -4.28 1.51 -20.95
N VAL A 64 -3.85 2.73 -20.66
CA VAL A 64 -4.27 3.94 -21.36
C VAL A 64 -3.49 4.11 -22.67
N THR A 65 -2.23 3.69 -22.65
CA THR A 65 -1.35 3.61 -23.83
C THR A 65 -0.55 2.31 -23.74
N GLY A 66 0.24 1.98 -24.79
CA GLY A 66 1.09 0.79 -24.76
C GLY A 66 2.08 0.72 -23.59
N ASN A 67 2.41 1.85 -22.96
CA ASN A 67 3.41 1.96 -21.89
C ASN A 67 2.84 2.49 -20.58
N ILE A 68 1.61 3.03 -20.57
CA ILE A 68 1.06 3.69 -19.38
C ILE A 68 -0.20 2.97 -18.94
N THR A 69 -0.26 2.62 -17.67
CA THR A 69 -1.49 2.13 -17.02
C THR A 69 -1.95 3.08 -15.94
N VAL A 70 -3.26 3.06 -15.70
CA VAL A 70 -3.92 3.67 -14.54
C VAL A 70 -4.77 2.60 -13.88
N GLY A 71 -4.78 2.56 -12.55
CA GLY A 71 -5.49 1.51 -11.86
C GLY A 71 -5.72 1.76 -10.39
N LEU A 72 -6.16 0.72 -9.69
CA LEU A 72 -6.45 0.71 -8.27
C LEU A 72 -5.53 -0.31 -7.58
N ASP A 73 -5.08 0.06 -6.41
CA ASP A 73 -4.28 -0.81 -5.55
C ASP A 73 -4.86 -0.78 -4.13
N LEU A 74 -5.16 -1.96 -3.64
CA LEU A 74 -5.68 -2.22 -2.30
C LEU A 74 -4.69 -3.11 -1.58
N SER A 75 -4.28 -2.70 -0.39
CA SER A 75 -3.34 -3.47 0.41
C SER A 75 -3.82 -3.60 1.85
N TYR A 76 -3.37 -4.63 2.52
CA TYR A 76 -3.52 -4.83 3.96
C TYR A 76 -2.22 -5.32 4.55
N ASN A 77 -1.81 -4.78 5.68
CA ASN A 77 -0.67 -5.25 6.47
C ASN A 77 -0.99 -5.22 7.95
N ASN A 78 -0.56 -6.26 8.65
CA ASN A 78 -0.63 -6.36 10.08
C ASN A 78 0.77 -6.38 10.67
N TYR A 79 1.06 -5.44 11.56
CA TYR A 79 2.31 -5.37 12.30
C TYR A 79 2.07 -5.75 13.75
N SER A 80 2.98 -6.51 14.33
CA SER A 80 2.90 -6.93 15.73
C SER A 80 4.24 -6.78 16.44
N HIS A 81 4.19 -6.34 17.69
CA HIS A 81 5.36 -6.23 18.55
C HIS A 81 5.01 -6.52 20.00
N LYS A 82 5.77 -7.42 20.61
CA LYS A 82 5.68 -7.72 22.04
C LYS A 82 6.75 -6.95 22.78
N VAL A 83 6.33 -6.03 23.63
CA VAL A 83 7.22 -5.37 24.59
C VAL A 83 7.32 -6.25 25.84
N GLY A 84 8.53 -6.56 26.27
CA GLY A 84 8.76 -7.39 27.46
C GLY A 84 8.12 -6.79 28.73
N GLN A 85 8.07 -7.58 29.79
CA GLN A 85 7.50 -7.13 31.06
C GLN A 85 8.16 -5.84 31.55
N LYS A 86 7.33 -4.84 31.80
CA LYS A 86 7.73 -3.54 32.38
C LYS A 86 6.73 -3.15 33.45
N VAL A 87 7.20 -2.37 34.42
CA VAL A 87 6.34 -1.78 35.42
C VAL A 87 5.71 -0.53 34.85
N TYR A 88 4.41 -0.57 34.62
CA TYR A 88 3.59 0.57 34.23
C TYR A 88 2.98 1.21 35.50
N ARG A 89 3.02 2.52 35.57
CA ARG A 89 2.41 3.28 36.69
C ARG A 89 1.31 4.18 36.11
N PRO A 90 0.08 3.66 35.97
CA PRO A 90 -1.05 4.46 35.51
C PRO A 90 -1.34 5.62 36.46
N ASP A 91 -1.14 5.39 37.79
CA ASP A 91 -1.32 6.38 38.84
C ASP A 91 -0.16 6.33 39.84
N ALA A 92 -0.05 7.37 40.70
CA ALA A 92 1.01 7.45 41.68
C ALA A 92 1.06 6.26 42.68
N ASN A 93 -0.09 5.57 42.88
CA ASN A 93 -0.27 4.50 43.85
C ASN A 93 -0.41 3.11 43.23
N THR A 94 -0.44 3.01 41.89
CA THR A 94 -0.65 1.72 41.19
C THR A 94 0.54 1.40 40.31
N ALA A 95 1.14 0.24 40.50
CA ALA A 95 2.20 -0.30 39.64
C ALA A 95 1.76 -1.64 39.07
N ILE A 96 1.69 -1.76 37.77
CA ILE A 96 1.32 -2.99 37.06
C ILE A 96 2.56 -3.52 36.35
N ASN A 97 2.97 -4.73 36.68
CA ASN A 97 4.05 -5.42 35.94
C ASN A 97 3.43 -6.34 34.90
N ALA A 98 3.42 -5.89 33.64
CA ALA A 98 2.78 -6.60 32.55
C ALA A 98 3.58 -6.56 31.26
N ALA A 99 3.38 -7.55 30.39
CA ALA A 99 3.81 -7.49 29.02
C ALA A 99 2.81 -6.64 28.21
N GLN A 100 3.32 -5.83 27.28
CA GLN A 100 2.51 -5.04 26.38
C GLN A 100 2.57 -5.65 24.99
N TYR A 101 1.42 -5.85 24.39
CA TYR A 101 1.32 -6.24 22.98
C TYR A 101 0.84 -5.04 22.17
N ARG A 102 1.57 -4.74 21.11
CA ARG A 102 1.26 -3.67 20.16
C ARG A 102 0.93 -4.26 18.82
N TYR A 103 -0.18 -3.82 18.26
CA TYR A 103 -0.59 -4.19 16.91
C TYR A 103 -0.85 -2.92 16.11
N THR A 104 -0.52 -2.97 14.82
CA THR A 104 -0.92 -1.94 13.88
C THR A 104 -1.45 -2.61 12.63
N GLN A 105 -2.69 -2.31 12.31
CA GLN A 105 -3.33 -2.72 11.07
C GLN A 105 -3.37 -1.53 10.13
N VAL A 106 -2.87 -1.68 8.91
CA VAL A 106 -2.88 -0.62 7.91
C VAL A 106 -3.58 -1.11 6.64
N PHE A 107 -4.44 -0.25 6.11
CA PHE A 107 -5.21 -0.50 4.91
C PHE A 107 -5.01 0.65 3.90
N PRO A 108 -3.96 0.60 3.04
CA PRO A 108 -3.75 1.53 1.95
C PRO A 108 -4.76 1.31 0.82
N ILE A 109 -5.39 2.38 0.36
CA ILE A 109 -6.26 2.44 -0.82
C ILE A 109 -5.69 3.51 -1.73
N LYS A 110 -5.25 3.16 -2.93
CA LYS A 110 -4.60 4.11 -3.84
C LYS A 110 -5.04 3.94 -5.29
N VAL A 111 -5.17 5.05 -5.98
CA VAL A 111 -5.15 5.12 -7.43
C VAL A 111 -3.69 5.22 -7.84
N GLN A 112 -3.27 4.46 -8.85
CA GLN A 112 -1.89 4.47 -9.29
C GLN A 112 -1.77 4.59 -10.80
N ALA A 113 -0.68 5.23 -11.22
CA ALA A 113 -0.22 5.24 -12.60
C ALA A 113 1.11 4.51 -12.67
N LYS A 114 1.28 3.63 -13.67
CA LYS A 114 2.53 2.92 -13.94
C LYS A 114 3.02 3.24 -15.33
N TYR A 115 4.32 3.40 -15.47
CA TYR A 115 5.00 3.54 -16.75
C TYR A 115 5.88 2.30 -16.97
N PHE A 116 5.58 1.56 -18.02
CA PHE A 116 6.38 0.42 -18.49
C PHE A 116 7.51 0.91 -19.38
N MET A 117 8.72 0.44 -19.12
CA MET A 117 9.92 0.85 -19.87
C MET A 117 9.90 0.43 -21.34
N ALA A 118 9.11 -0.60 -21.66
CA ALA A 118 8.81 -1.04 -23.02
C ALA A 118 7.30 -1.20 -23.20
N PRO A 119 6.76 -1.10 -24.42
CA PRO A 119 5.36 -1.43 -24.68
C PRO A 119 5.03 -2.82 -24.16
N PHE A 120 3.86 -2.95 -23.51
CA PHE A 120 3.47 -4.22 -22.92
C PHE A 120 3.38 -5.32 -23.97
N GLY A 121 4.15 -6.38 -23.79
CA GLY A 121 4.32 -7.44 -24.77
C GLY A 121 5.09 -8.64 -24.20
N PRO A 122 5.54 -9.56 -25.03
CA PRO A 122 6.27 -10.75 -24.59
C PRO A 122 7.59 -10.37 -23.91
N GLY A 123 7.97 -11.14 -22.89
CA GLY A 123 9.20 -10.96 -22.13
C GLY A 123 9.05 -10.14 -20.86
N LEU A 124 10.18 -9.90 -20.21
CA LEU A 124 10.25 -9.20 -18.94
C LEU A 124 9.77 -7.75 -19.08
N GLN A 125 8.82 -7.34 -18.23
CA GLN A 125 8.25 -5.99 -18.23
C GLN A 125 8.64 -5.24 -16.95
N ALA A 126 9.61 -4.35 -17.06
CA ALA A 126 9.96 -3.44 -15.97
C ALA A 126 9.08 -2.19 -15.98
N TYR A 127 8.68 -1.73 -14.80
CA TYR A 127 7.88 -0.53 -14.66
C TYR A 127 8.28 0.30 -13.44
N THR A 128 7.94 1.57 -13.48
CA THR A 128 7.89 2.47 -12.34
C THR A 128 6.48 2.98 -12.17
N GLY A 129 6.07 3.24 -10.93
CA GLY A 129 4.72 3.68 -10.63
C GLY A 129 4.65 4.72 -9.53
N LEU A 130 3.56 5.44 -9.52
CA LEU A 130 3.21 6.38 -8.46
C LEU A 130 1.76 6.18 -8.07
N GLY A 131 1.51 5.89 -6.81
CA GLY A 131 0.20 5.78 -6.20
C GLY A 131 -0.11 6.99 -5.32
N ILE A 132 -1.35 7.46 -5.37
CA ILE A 132 -1.90 8.46 -4.46
C ILE A 132 -3.22 7.97 -3.91
N GLY A 133 -3.52 8.28 -2.65
CA GLY A 133 -4.75 7.78 -2.05
C GLY A 133 -4.88 8.09 -0.57
N ALA A 134 -5.48 7.15 0.14
CA ALA A 134 -5.70 7.23 1.57
C ALA A 134 -5.17 5.96 2.27
N LEU A 135 -4.71 6.14 3.49
CA LEU A 135 -4.30 5.04 4.36
C LEU A 135 -5.12 5.10 5.64
N SER A 136 -5.83 4.01 5.95
CA SER A 136 -6.41 3.78 7.26
C SER A 136 -5.41 3.05 8.13
N ALA A 137 -5.20 3.53 9.35
CA ALA A 137 -4.32 2.89 10.32
C ALA A 137 -5.05 2.73 11.65
N GLY A 138 -5.08 1.51 12.18
CA GLY A 138 -5.58 1.17 13.50
C GLY A 138 -4.43 0.71 14.38
N GLU A 139 -4.18 1.42 15.47
CA GLU A 139 -3.21 1.09 16.49
C GLU A 139 -3.91 0.48 17.71
N HIS A 140 -3.39 -0.66 18.17
CA HIS A 140 -3.89 -1.34 19.36
C HIS A 140 -2.75 -1.57 20.35
N ILE A 141 -2.99 -1.26 21.62
CA ILE A 141 -2.11 -1.58 22.73
C ILE A 141 -2.90 -2.42 23.73
N ILE A 142 -2.47 -3.63 23.94
CA ILE A 142 -3.06 -4.57 24.92
C ILE A 142 -2.11 -4.74 26.09
N ILE A 143 -2.58 -4.36 27.29
CA ILE A 143 -1.87 -4.54 28.57
C ILE A 143 -2.80 -5.32 29.49
N GLN A 144 -2.55 -6.63 29.67
CA GLN A 144 -3.48 -7.55 30.36
C GLN A 144 -4.88 -7.48 29.76
N ASP A 145 -5.88 -6.96 30.52
CA ASP A 145 -7.27 -6.84 30.10
C ASP A 145 -7.64 -5.43 29.58
N ILE A 146 -6.64 -4.54 29.49
CA ILE A 146 -6.85 -3.17 29.00
C ILE A 146 -6.46 -3.13 27.52
N ASP A 147 -7.43 -2.85 26.67
CA ASP A 147 -7.23 -2.59 25.24
C ASP A 147 -7.44 -1.10 24.96
N VAL A 148 -6.38 -0.45 24.48
CA VAL A 148 -6.42 0.95 24.04
C VAL A 148 -6.22 0.96 22.54
N TRP A 149 -7.16 1.52 21.80
CA TRP A 149 -7.12 1.57 20.36
C TRP A 149 -7.34 2.99 19.83
N ASP A 150 -6.70 3.29 18.71
CA ASP A 150 -6.86 4.51 17.94
C ASP A 150 -6.95 4.15 16.46
N ASN A 151 -7.81 4.83 15.72
CA ASN A 151 -7.95 4.64 14.28
C ASN A 151 -7.95 5.99 13.58
N ASN A 152 -7.10 6.14 12.59
CA ASN A 152 -6.95 7.39 11.87
C ASN A 152 -6.79 7.16 10.37
N TRP A 153 -7.16 8.19 9.60
CA TRP A 153 -7.00 8.24 8.15
C TRP A 153 -5.97 9.31 7.77
N GLY A 154 -5.17 9.03 6.77
CA GLY A 154 -4.20 9.97 6.23
C GLY A 154 -4.16 9.93 4.71
N PHE A 155 -3.64 11.01 4.12
CA PHE A 155 -3.28 11.04 2.70
C PHE A 155 -2.07 10.13 2.48
N LEU A 156 -2.06 9.39 1.36
CA LEU A 156 -1.00 8.45 1.01
C LEU A 156 -0.36 8.83 -0.31
N LEU A 157 0.99 8.82 -0.34
CA LEU A 157 1.83 8.88 -1.52
C LEU A 157 2.70 7.63 -1.57
N SER A 158 2.74 6.96 -2.73
CA SER A 158 3.37 5.63 -2.84
C SER A 158 4.10 5.46 -4.17
N PRO A 159 5.37 5.88 -4.29
CA PRO A 159 6.22 5.51 -5.41
C PRO A 159 6.60 4.02 -5.34
N GLU A 160 6.68 3.40 -6.53
CA GLU A 160 7.05 1.99 -6.66
C GLU A 160 7.84 1.71 -7.94
N ILE A 161 8.59 0.61 -7.92
CA ILE A 161 9.21 -0.01 -9.08
C ILE A 161 8.86 -1.49 -9.09
N GLY A 162 8.76 -2.09 -10.25
CA GLY A 162 8.41 -3.51 -10.32
C GLY A 162 8.76 -4.18 -11.64
N LEU A 163 8.57 -5.49 -11.61
CA LEU A 163 8.82 -6.38 -12.72
C LEU A 163 7.63 -7.33 -12.87
N LEU A 164 7.15 -7.48 -14.10
CA LEU A 164 6.27 -8.59 -14.49
C LEU A 164 7.09 -9.60 -15.29
N ILE A 165 7.06 -10.85 -14.85
CA ILE A 165 7.82 -11.98 -15.42
C ILE A 165 6.80 -12.95 -15.99
N PRO A 166 6.60 -13.00 -17.32
CA PRO A 166 5.61 -13.88 -17.94
C PRO A 166 6.03 -15.34 -17.84
N PHE A 167 5.05 -16.24 -17.70
CA PHE A 167 5.25 -17.70 -17.68
C PHE A 167 4.99 -18.36 -19.04
N GLY A 168 5.05 -17.63 -20.12
CA GLY A 168 4.85 -18.16 -21.47
C GLY A 168 5.03 -17.09 -22.52
N ALA A 169 4.91 -17.48 -23.77
CA ALA A 169 5.06 -16.58 -24.92
C ALA A 169 3.90 -15.57 -25.01
N ASP A 170 2.72 -15.92 -24.49
CA ASP A 170 1.49 -15.15 -24.69
C ASP A 170 1.29 -14.03 -23.67
N ASN A 171 2.11 -13.96 -22.62
CA ASN A 171 2.11 -12.92 -21.60
C ASN A 171 0.78 -12.76 -20.79
N TYR A 172 -0.10 -13.78 -20.86
CA TYR A 172 -1.39 -13.74 -20.16
C TYR A 172 -1.25 -13.76 -18.64
N TRP A 173 -0.24 -14.43 -18.12
CA TRP A 173 0.00 -14.55 -16.70
C TRP A 173 1.48 -14.75 -16.39
N GLY A 174 1.84 -14.44 -15.16
CA GLY A 174 3.22 -14.53 -14.72
C GLY A 174 3.40 -14.11 -13.29
N ALA A 175 4.65 -13.98 -12.87
CA ALA A 175 5.01 -13.45 -11.56
C ALA A 175 5.06 -11.91 -11.58
N ASN A 176 4.64 -11.31 -10.47
CA ASN A 176 4.78 -9.90 -10.19
C ASN A 176 5.71 -9.71 -8.98
N ILE A 177 6.71 -8.87 -9.13
CA ILE A 177 7.60 -8.44 -8.04
C ILE A 177 7.60 -6.92 -8.03
N THR A 178 7.26 -6.32 -6.89
CA THR A 178 7.20 -4.86 -6.73
C THR A 178 7.90 -4.47 -5.44
N ALA A 179 8.66 -3.41 -5.46
CA ALA A 179 9.19 -2.74 -4.28
C ALA A 179 8.74 -1.29 -4.28
N GLY A 180 8.31 -0.80 -3.13
CA GLY A 180 7.81 0.55 -3.04
C GLY A 180 7.93 1.15 -1.64
N TYR A 181 7.54 2.41 -1.56
CA TYR A 181 7.59 3.19 -0.36
C TYR A 181 6.25 3.88 -0.13
N ASN A 182 5.71 3.76 1.07
CA ASN A 182 4.50 4.44 1.51
C ASN A 182 4.88 5.60 2.42
N TRP A 183 4.44 6.78 2.07
CA TRP A 183 4.44 7.95 2.94
C TRP A 183 3.00 8.41 3.15
N SER A 184 2.59 8.57 4.41
CA SER A 184 1.24 9.04 4.71
C SER A 184 1.21 10.03 5.85
N THR A 185 0.18 10.87 5.86
CA THR A 185 -0.03 11.92 6.87
C THR A 185 -0.74 11.44 8.13
N ASN A 186 -0.86 10.12 8.31
CA ASN A 186 -1.45 9.54 9.52
C ASN A 186 -0.66 9.96 10.76
N LYS A 187 -1.39 10.40 11.77
CA LYS A 187 -0.84 10.77 13.08
C LYS A 187 -1.28 9.72 14.08
N ALA A 188 -0.43 9.43 15.05
CA ALA A 188 -0.82 8.63 16.20
C ALA A 188 -0.30 9.30 17.49
N ASP A 189 -1.09 9.19 18.53
CA ASP A 189 -0.75 9.62 19.90
C ASP A 189 -1.31 8.56 20.86
N ILE A 190 -0.57 7.46 21.01
CA ILE A 190 -1.02 6.31 21.77
C ILE A 190 0.12 5.75 22.64
N GLY A 191 -0.19 5.46 23.90
CA GLY A 191 0.77 4.89 24.84
C GLY A 191 2.02 5.73 25.08
N GLY A 192 1.91 7.08 24.96
CA GLY A 192 3.01 8.02 25.13
C GLY A 192 3.96 8.10 23.92
N ILE A 193 3.62 7.47 22.82
CA ILE A 193 4.37 7.54 21.56
C ILE A 193 3.56 8.37 20.58
N ARG A 194 4.19 9.42 20.06
CA ARG A 194 3.59 10.32 19.09
C ARG A 194 4.41 10.38 17.82
N PHE A 195 3.73 10.29 16.69
CA PHE A 195 4.32 10.57 15.38
C PHE A 195 3.30 11.29 14.47
N ASP A 196 3.81 12.15 13.58
CA ASP A 196 2.99 13.01 12.72
C ASP A 196 2.86 12.49 11.29
N ASN A 197 3.58 11.43 10.94
CA ASN A 197 3.50 10.77 9.65
C ASN A 197 3.86 9.28 9.78
N ARG A 198 3.30 8.48 8.88
CA ARG A 198 3.61 7.06 8.80
C ARG A 198 4.40 6.78 7.53
N GLN A 199 5.46 6.01 7.67
CA GLN A 199 6.36 5.66 6.57
C GLN A 199 6.68 4.16 6.62
N SER A 200 6.72 3.52 5.45
CA SER A 200 7.13 2.13 5.34
C SER A 200 7.68 1.81 3.96
N PHE A 201 8.67 0.94 3.90
CA PHE A 201 9.01 0.22 2.67
C PHE A 201 8.19 -1.05 2.59
N TYR A 202 7.74 -1.40 1.38
CA TYR A 202 7.03 -2.65 1.14
C TYR A 202 7.61 -3.40 -0.07
N MET A 203 7.40 -4.70 -0.06
CA MET A 203 7.70 -5.58 -1.17
C MET A 203 6.52 -6.50 -1.42
N ASN A 204 6.12 -6.60 -2.68
CA ASN A 204 5.07 -7.48 -3.17
C ASN A 204 5.69 -8.58 -4.01
N ILE A 205 5.26 -9.82 -3.79
CA ILE A 205 5.58 -10.96 -4.63
C ILE A 205 4.29 -11.74 -4.87
N GLY A 206 3.94 -11.96 -6.12
CA GLY A 206 2.70 -12.66 -6.43
C GLY A 206 2.54 -12.99 -7.90
N LEU A 207 1.30 -13.13 -8.29
CA LEU A 207 0.92 -13.50 -9.66
C LEU A 207 0.16 -12.35 -10.31
N TYR A 208 0.35 -12.19 -11.61
CA TYR A 208 -0.47 -11.31 -12.42
C TYR A 208 -1.18 -12.10 -13.52
N MET A 209 -2.31 -11.55 -13.97
CA MET A 209 -3.05 -12.00 -15.14
C MET A 209 -3.39 -10.78 -16.01
N ALA A 210 -3.05 -10.85 -17.28
CA ALA A 210 -3.38 -9.84 -18.29
C ALA A 210 -4.58 -10.29 -19.12
N LEU A 211 -5.56 -9.41 -19.31
CA LEU A 211 -6.80 -9.65 -20.06
C LEU A 211 -7.00 -8.62 -21.15
N PHE A 212 -7.78 -8.99 -22.18
CA PHE A 212 -8.16 -8.14 -23.31
C PHE A 212 -9.18 -7.07 -22.95
#